data_e90b6c5a6d063c1fb5a350b4668204e8
#
_entry.id   e90b6c5a6d063c1fb5a350b4668204e8
#
_cell.length_a   1.000
_cell.length_b   1.000
_cell.length_c   1.000
_cell.angle_alpha   90.00
_cell.angle_beta   90.00
_cell.angle_gamma   90.00
#
_symmetry.space_group_name_H-M   'P 1'
#
loop_
_entity.id
_entity.type
_entity.pdbx_description
1 polymer ?
#
loop_
_entity_poly.entity_id
_entity_poly.type
_entity_poly.pdbx_seq_one_letter_code
_entity_poly.pdbx_strand_id
1 'polypeptide(L)'
;LNKIVESKIKFNICIETHLKNIDDELAKLLKKAGVKLIYVGIESAVEEVRNNSNRQSEENDLQIQKINFLEGIGIKVKAMYILGLPTDNKRTFSETLEYAKKVNSSYAQFSVFTPYPGTPAFLEYKDKIKVKRYEDFTQWQLVFDHPNFTKDEIDQILSDAYQKYYLNPKWLFKYLKKKILS
;
A
#
# COMPACT_ATOMS: atom_id res chain seq x y z
N LEU A 1 -16.80 -17.15 5.82
CA LEU A 1 -17.11 -16.06 6.78
C LEU A 1 -18.36 -16.37 7.61
N ASN A 2 -19.47 -16.84 7.00
CA ASN A 2 -20.72 -17.13 7.74
C ASN A 2 -20.50 -18.10 8.91
N LYS A 3 -19.77 -19.20 8.71
CA LYS A 3 -19.43 -20.14 9.79
C LYS A 3 -18.66 -19.48 10.95
N ILE A 4 -17.80 -18.50 10.66
CA ILE A 4 -17.08 -17.72 11.69
C ILE A 4 -18.09 -16.87 12.48
N VAL A 5 -19.01 -16.21 11.81
CA VAL A 5 -20.04 -15.39 12.46
C VAL A 5 -20.98 -16.27 13.31
N GLU A 6 -21.41 -17.41 12.78
CA GLU A 6 -22.29 -18.38 13.46
C GLU A 6 -21.65 -19.01 14.70
N SER A 7 -20.33 -19.21 14.68
CA SER A 7 -19.59 -19.78 15.82
C SER A 7 -19.62 -18.91 17.07
N LYS A 8 -19.96 -17.61 16.95
CA LYS A 8 -19.94 -16.59 18.03
C LYS A 8 -18.55 -16.39 18.68
N ILE A 9 -17.51 -17.01 18.13
CA ILE A 9 -16.13 -16.82 18.60
C ILE A 9 -15.65 -15.45 18.16
N LYS A 10 -15.06 -14.69 19.09
CA LYS A 10 -14.50 -13.36 18.80
C LYS A 10 -13.08 -13.50 18.23
N PHE A 11 -12.88 -13.07 16.99
CA PHE A 11 -11.59 -13.01 16.35
C PHE A 11 -11.11 -11.57 16.16
N ASN A 12 -9.79 -11.40 16.13
CA ASN A 12 -9.12 -10.19 15.61
C ASN A 12 -8.35 -10.61 14.35
N ILE A 13 -8.96 -10.39 13.20
CA ILE A 13 -8.45 -10.86 11.91
C ILE A 13 -7.83 -9.70 11.16
N CYS A 14 -6.63 -9.94 10.58
CA CYS A 14 -6.04 -9.11 9.54
C CYS A 14 -6.06 -9.87 8.23
N ILE A 15 -6.40 -9.21 7.14
CA ILE A 15 -6.40 -9.80 5.80
C ILE A 15 -5.67 -8.90 4.82
N GLU A 16 -5.20 -9.49 3.73
CA GLU A 16 -4.68 -8.79 2.57
C GLU A 16 -5.53 -9.13 1.35
N THR A 17 -5.92 -8.14 0.57
CA THR A 17 -6.74 -8.31 -0.63
C THR A 17 -6.69 -7.09 -1.54
N HIS A 18 -7.19 -7.23 -2.76
CA HIS A 18 -7.44 -6.09 -3.65
C HIS A 18 -8.80 -5.44 -3.36
N LEU A 19 -8.87 -4.10 -3.42
CA LEU A 19 -10.12 -3.36 -3.23
C LEU A 19 -11.23 -3.79 -4.18
N LYS A 20 -10.89 -4.20 -5.41
CA LYS A 20 -11.85 -4.71 -6.40
C LYS A 20 -12.65 -5.94 -5.91
N ASN A 21 -12.09 -6.70 -4.97
CA ASN A 21 -12.74 -7.90 -4.43
C ASN A 21 -13.69 -7.59 -3.28
N ILE A 22 -13.78 -6.34 -2.84
CA ILE A 22 -14.60 -5.92 -1.70
C ILE A 22 -15.75 -5.06 -2.22
N ASP A 23 -16.96 -5.55 -2.01
CA ASP A 23 -18.20 -4.78 -2.06
C ASP A 23 -18.72 -4.46 -0.65
N ASP A 24 -19.80 -3.69 -0.57
CA ASP A 24 -20.37 -3.25 0.69
C ASP A 24 -20.91 -4.40 1.56
N GLU A 25 -21.44 -5.45 0.93
CA GLU A 25 -21.98 -6.62 1.64
C GLU A 25 -20.85 -7.44 2.25
N LEU A 26 -19.83 -7.73 1.46
CA LEU A 26 -18.63 -8.43 1.93
C LEU A 26 -17.92 -7.63 3.02
N ALA A 27 -17.79 -6.32 2.88
CA ALA A 27 -17.17 -5.47 3.90
C ALA A 27 -17.91 -5.57 5.25
N LYS A 28 -19.26 -5.51 5.24
CA LYS A 28 -20.07 -5.69 6.46
C LYS A 28 -19.92 -7.09 7.05
N LEU A 29 -19.83 -8.11 6.22
CA LEU A 29 -19.61 -9.49 6.66
C LEU A 29 -18.21 -9.70 7.25
N LEU A 30 -17.18 -9.13 6.63
CA LEU A 30 -15.81 -9.11 7.17
C LEU A 30 -15.76 -8.47 8.55
N LYS A 31 -16.46 -7.33 8.73
CA LYS A 31 -16.57 -6.67 10.02
C LYS A 31 -17.23 -7.56 11.08
N LYS A 32 -18.35 -8.23 10.73
CA LYS A 32 -19.05 -9.17 11.61
C LYS A 32 -18.17 -10.37 11.98
N ALA A 33 -17.37 -10.87 11.04
CA ALA A 33 -16.45 -11.99 11.24
C ALA A 33 -15.23 -11.62 12.11
N GLY A 34 -15.04 -10.33 12.45
CA GLY A 34 -13.96 -9.87 13.34
C GLY A 34 -12.73 -9.31 12.61
N VAL A 35 -12.84 -8.97 11.33
CA VAL A 35 -11.78 -8.28 10.61
C VAL A 35 -11.60 -6.87 11.19
N LYS A 36 -10.36 -6.57 11.60
CA LYS A 36 -9.96 -5.29 12.21
C LYS A 36 -9.07 -4.45 11.30
N LEU A 37 -8.33 -5.10 10.43
CA LEU A 37 -7.36 -4.45 9.56
C LEU A 37 -7.34 -5.16 8.19
N ILE A 38 -7.37 -4.37 7.14
CA ILE A 38 -7.20 -4.84 5.76
C ILE A 38 -5.99 -4.16 5.14
N TYR A 39 -5.10 -4.97 4.57
CA TYR A 39 -3.99 -4.50 3.72
C TYR A 39 -4.48 -4.47 2.29
N VAL A 40 -4.29 -3.35 1.60
CA VAL A 40 -4.71 -3.17 0.20
C VAL A 40 -3.57 -2.59 -0.63
N GLY A 41 -3.26 -3.23 -1.75
CA GLY A 41 -2.33 -2.71 -2.74
C GLY A 41 -2.97 -1.54 -3.50
N ILE A 42 -2.36 -0.38 -3.41
CA ILE A 42 -2.66 0.80 -4.22
C ILE A 42 -1.61 0.94 -5.32
N GLU A 43 -0.37 0.58 -4.98
CA GLU A 43 0.82 0.54 -5.81
C GLU A 43 1.32 1.95 -6.16
N SER A 44 0.74 2.60 -7.16
CA SER A 44 1.02 3.98 -7.58
C SER A 44 -0.28 4.73 -7.86
N ALA A 45 -0.30 6.04 -7.71
CA ALA A 45 -1.43 6.86 -8.15
C ALA A 45 -1.46 7.04 -9.67
N VAL A 46 -0.33 6.84 -10.34
CA VAL A 46 -0.17 7.07 -11.78
C VAL A 46 -0.52 5.79 -12.53
N GLU A 47 -1.60 5.82 -13.29
CA GLU A 47 -2.12 4.66 -14.02
C GLU A 47 -1.10 4.09 -15.01
N GLU A 48 -0.40 4.95 -15.74
CA GLU A 48 0.65 4.54 -16.67
C GLU A 48 1.74 3.72 -15.97
N VAL A 49 2.17 4.13 -14.78
CA VAL A 49 3.18 3.40 -13.99
C VAL A 49 2.66 2.03 -13.56
N ARG A 50 1.38 1.95 -13.15
CA ARG A 50 0.74 0.66 -12.79
C ARG A 50 0.65 -0.27 -14.00
N ASN A 51 0.20 0.24 -15.13
CA ASN A 51 0.02 -0.55 -16.36
C ASN A 51 1.35 -1.08 -16.90
N ASN A 52 2.39 -0.26 -16.92
CA ASN A 52 3.73 -0.65 -17.34
C ASN A 52 4.37 -1.71 -16.41
N SER A 53 3.85 -1.86 -15.21
CA SER A 53 4.31 -2.83 -14.22
C SER A 53 3.36 -4.02 -14.04
N ASN A 54 2.37 -4.19 -14.94
CA ASN A 54 1.31 -5.20 -14.85
C ASN A 54 0.54 -5.19 -13.50
N ARG A 55 0.40 -4.00 -12.90
CA ARG A 55 -0.26 -3.80 -11.60
C ARG A 55 -1.58 -3.07 -11.79
N GLN A 56 -2.61 -3.83 -12.15
CA GLN A 56 -3.95 -3.29 -12.30
C GLN A 56 -4.57 -2.99 -10.93
N SER A 57 -5.15 -1.81 -10.80
CA SER A 57 -5.94 -1.42 -9.64
C SER A 57 -7.20 -0.68 -10.09
N GLU A 58 -8.12 -0.45 -9.15
CA GLU A 58 -9.30 0.38 -9.42
C GLU A 58 -8.92 1.84 -9.64
N GLU A 59 -9.86 2.60 -10.21
CA GLU A 59 -9.73 4.05 -10.33
C GLU A 59 -9.51 4.72 -8.97
N ASN A 60 -8.72 5.77 -8.96
CA ASN A 60 -8.27 6.44 -7.73
C ASN A 60 -9.44 6.93 -6.86
N ASP A 61 -10.49 7.50 -7.45
CA ASP A 61 -11.63 7.99 -6.67
C ASP A 61 -12.47 6.86 -6.08
N LEU A 62 -12.60 5.73 -6.79
CA LEU A 62 -13.28 4.54 -6.27
C LEU A 62 -12.48 3.91 -5.12
N GLN A 63 -11.14 3.89 -5.21
CA GLN A 63 -10.29 3.43 -4.10
C GLN A 63 -10.53 4.27 -2.83
N ILE A 64 -10.60 5.61 -2.97
CA ILE A 64 -10.88 6.51 -1.84
C ILE A 64 -12.25 6.22 -1.23
N GLN A 65 -13.28 6.05 -2.07
CA GLN A 65 -14.64 5.75 -1.60
C GLN A 65 -14.67 4.43 -0.80
N LYS A 66 -14.10 3.37 -1.34
CA LYS A 66 -14.05 2.05 -0.67
C LYS A 66 -13.26 2.08 0.64
N ILE A 67 -12.11 2.76 0.68
CA ILE A 67 -11.31 2.91 1.89
C ILE A 67 -12.10 3.70 2.96
N ASN A 68 -12.73 4.80 2.58
CA ASN A 68 -13.57 5.58 3.49
C ASN A 68 -14.74 4.76 4.04
N PHE A 69 -15.39 3.95 3.20
CA PHE A 69 -16.46 3.07 3.63
C PHE A 69 -15.97 2.03 4.64
N LEU A 70 -14.88 1.31 4.35
CA LEU A 70 -14.27 0.34 5.27
C LEU A 70 -13.94 0.96 6.62
N GLU A 71 -13.31 2.13 6.61
CA GLU A 71 -12.96 2.83 7.84
C GLU A 71 -14.18 3.40 8.58
N GLY A 72 -15.21 3.79 7.84
CA GLY A 72 -16.49 4.25 8.37
C GLY A 72 -17.21 3.15 9.17
N ILE A 73 -17.16 1.90 8.72
CA ILE A 73 -17.71 0.76 9.44
C ILE A 73 -16.76 0.21 10.54
N GLY A 74 -15.60 0.85 10.74
CA GLY A 74 -14.65 0.53 11.81
C GLY A 74 -13.68 -0.61 11.47
N ILE A 75 -13.37 -0.84 10.19
CA ILE A 75 -12.23 -1.65 9.75
C ILE A 75 -11.09 -0.70 9.39
N LYS A 76 -9.92 -0.85 10.01
CA LYS A 76 -8.73 -0.06 9.64
C LYS A 76 -8.21 -0.52 8.29
N VAL A 77 -7.71 0.41 7.50
CA VAL A 77 -7.05 0.10 6.22
C VAL A 77 -5.59 0.48 6.27
N LYS A 78 -4.73 -0.42 5.80
CA LYS A 78 -3.33 -0.16 5.48
C LYS A 78 -3.17 -0.13 3.96
N ALA A 79 -3.04 1.07 3.41
CA ALA A 79 -2.78 1.26 2.00
C ALA A 79 -1.29 1.06 1.70
N MET A 80 -0.98 0.22 0.72
CA MET A 80 0.40 -0.13 0.35
C MET A 80 0.75 0.51 -0.99
N TYR A 81 1.86 1.23 -1.01
CA TYR A 81 2.41 1.94 -2.17
C TYR A 81 3.78 1.39 -2.51
N ILE A 82 4.09 1.28 -3.80
CA ILE A 82 5.40 0.89 -4.29
C ILE A 82 6.07 2.09 -4.93
N LEU A 83 7.30 2.34 -4.53
CA LEU A 83 8.17 3.39 -5.04
C LEU A 83 9.27 2.77 -5.90
N GLY A 84 9.75 3.49 -6.91
CA GLY A 84 10.80 2.99 -7.79
C GLY A 84 10.34 1.83 -8.68
N LEU A 85 9.08 1.82 -9.09
CA LEU A 85 8.65 1.01 -10.22
C LEU A 85 9.46 1.43 -11.46
N PRO A 86 9.73 0.54 -12.42
CA PRO A 86 10.70 0.79 -13.50
C PRO A 86 10.52 2.08 -14.28
N THR A 87 9.29 2.57 -14.42
CA THR A 87 8.95 3.83 -15.11
C THR A 87 8.76 5.02 -14.18
N ASP A 88 8.92 4.81 -12.86
CA ASP A 88 8.80 5.89 -11.89
C ASP A 88 9.89 6.95 -12.08
N ASN A 89 9.53 8.18 -11.75
CA ASN A 89 10.40 9.33 -11.67
C ASN A 89 9.95 10.28 -10.55
N LYS A 90 10.66 11.38 -10.34
CA LYS A 90 10.36 12.33 -9.23
C LYS A 90 8.93 12.89 -9.30
N ARG A 91 8.37 13.07 -10.50
CA ARG A 91 6.99 13.56 -10.67
C ARG A 91 5.97 12.48 -10.26
N THR A 92 6.09 11.27 -10.78
CA THR A 92 5.13 10.17 -10.50
C THR A 92 5.17 9.78 -9.02
N PHE A 93 6.34 9.82 -8.39
CA PHE A 93 6.48 9.66 -6.95
C PHE A 93 5.72 10.75 -6.18
N SER A 94 5.92 12.03 -6.55
CA SER A 94 5.24 13.16 -5.89
C SER A 94 3.71 13.02 -6.01
N GLU A 95 3.21 12.66 -7.18
CA GLU A 95 1.78 12.40 -7.41
C GLU A 95 1.25 11.27 -6.52
N THR A 96 2.01 10.17 -6.39
CA THR A 96 1.64 9.05 -5.54
C THR A 96 1.62 9.45 -4.06
N LEU A 97 2.56 10.25 -3.59
CA LEU A 97 2.58 10.75 -2.22
C LEU A 97 1.41 11.69 -1.92
N GLU A 98 1.11 12.63 -2.83
CA GLU A 98 -0.05 13.51 -2.67
C GLU A 98 -1.36 12.72 -2.68
N TYR A 99 -1.45 11.71 -3.55
CA TYR A 99 -2.58 10.80 -3.54
C TYR A 99 -2.70 10.02 -2.23
N ALA A 100 -1.61 9.48 -1.69
CA ALA A 100 -1.61 8.79 -0.41
C ALA A 100 -2.14 9.70 0.72
N LYS A 101 -1.75 10.98 0.73
CA LYS A 101 -2.27 11.98 1.68
C LYS A 101 -3.76 12.29 1.46
N LYS A 102 -4.25 12.25 0.20
CA LYS A 102 -5.68 12.39 -0.13
C LYS A 102 -6.48 11.19 0.34
N VAL A 103 -5.98 9.98 0.12
CA VAL A 103 -6.57 8.71 0.64
C VAL A 103 -6.68 8.75 2.15
N ASN A 104 -5.64 9.19 2.84
CA ASN A 104 -5.62 9.35 4.29
C ASN A 104 -6.10 8.11 5.04
N SER A 105 -5.64 6.92 4.64
CA SER A 105 -5.95 5.64 5.31
C SER A 105 -5.41 5.59 6.75
N SER A 106 -5.88 4.66 7.57
CA SER A 106 -5.40 4.48 8.96
C SER A 106 -3.89 4.24 9.02
N TYR A 107 -3.37 3.50 8.05
CA TYR A 107 -1.93 3.26 7.89
C TYR A 107 -1.55 3.34 6.42
N ALA A 108 -0.34 3.80 6.14
CA ALA A 108 0.30 3.69 4.83
C ALA A 108 1.59 2.90 4.97
N GLN A 109 1.89 2.09 3.97
CA GLN A 109 3.20 1.47 3.80
C GLN A 109 3.75 1.91 2.47
N PHE A 110 4.97 2.43 2.49
CA PHE A 110 5.75 2.71 1.30
C PHE A 110 6.87 1.69 1.23
N SER A 111 6.99 1.02 0.09
CA SER A 111 8.02 0.01 -0.15
C SER A 111 8.70 0.27 -1.48
N VAL A 112 9.93 -0.20 -1.63
CA VAL A 112 10.70 -0.06 -2.87
C VAL A 112 10.44 -1.28 -3.76
N PHE A 113 10.24 -1.06 -5.05
CA PHE A 113 10.11 -2.14 -6.01
C PHE A 113 11.34 -3.06 -5.95
N THR A 114 11.08 -4.32 -5.70
CA THR A 114 12.12 -5.34 -5.56
C THR A 114 11.82 -6.51 -6.47
N PRO A 115 12.64 -6.74 -7.50
CA PRO A 115 12.54 -7.93 -8.36
C PRO A 115 13.05 -9.16 -7.58
N TYR A 116 12.16 -9.82 -6.84
CA TYR A 116 12.52 -10.97 -6.01
C TYR A 116 12.92 -12.19 -6.87
N PRO A 117 13.97 -12.94 -6.46
CA PRO A 117 14.35 -14.19 -7.11
C PRO A 117 13.15 -15.13 -7.31
N GLY A 118 13.04 -15.72 -8.49
CA GLY A 118 11.93 -16.60 -8.87
C GLY A 118 10.73 -15.89 -9.49
N THR A 119 10.74 -14.56 -9.58
CA THR A 119 9.67 -13.79 -10.25
C THR A 119 10.04 -13.44 -11.70
N PRO A 120 9.04 -13.18 -12.59
CA PRO A 120 9.32 -12.65 -13.92
C PRO A 120 10.13 -11.35 -13.89
N ALA A 121 9.86 -10.46 -12.95
CA ALA A 121 10.62 -9.23 -12.77
C ALA A 121 12.10 -9.49 -12.47
N PHE A 122 12.42 -10.54 -11.69
CA PHE A 122 13.82 -10.91 -11.47
C PHE A 122 14.54 -11.29 -12.78
N LEU A 123 13.87 -12.05 -13.64
CA LEU A 123 14.45 -12.46 -14.93
C LEU A 123 14.68 -11.26 -15.85
N GLU A 124 13.76 -10.30 -15.84
CA GLU A 124 13.85 -9.07 -16.62
C GLU A 124 15.01 -8.15 -16.15
N TYR A 125 15.20 -8.06 -14.82
CA TYR A 125 16.17 -7.13 -14.22
C TYR A 125 17.47 -7.79 -13.77
N LYS A 126 17.67 -9.11 -14.00
CA LYS A 126 18.80 -9.89 -13.44
C LYS A 126 20.18 -9.27 -13.70
N ASP A 127 20.40 -8.72 -14.90
CA ASP A 127 21.68 -8.13 -15.30
C ASP A 127 21.92 -6.73 -14.70
N LYS A 128 20.89 -6.13 -14.11
CA LYS A 128 20.90 -4.83 -13.43
C LYS A 128 20.95 -4.96 -11.90
N ILE A 129 20.78 -6.17 -11.35
CA ILE A 129 20.76 -6.41 -9.90
C ILE A 129 22.15 -6.16 -9.31
N LYS A 130 22.21 -5.41 -8.21
CA LYS A 130 23.45 -5.01 -7.51
C LYS A 130 23.72 -5.79 -6.23
N VAL A 131 22.73 -6.49 -5.72
CA VAL A 131 22.86 -7.30 -4.49
C VAL A 131 23.15 -8.75 -4.84
N LYS A 132 23.87 -9.45 -3.96
CA LYS A 132 24.30 -10.84 -4.19
C LYS A 132 23.67 -11.84 -3.24
N ARG A 133 23.25 -11.39 -2.05
CA ARG A 133 22.72 -12.28 -1.02
C ARG A 133 21.19 -12.18 -1.00
N TYR A 134 20.50 -13.28 -0.73
CA TYR A 134 19.05 -13.32 -0.67
C TYR A 134 18.45 -12.38 0.38
N GLU A 135 19.12 -12.22 1.51
CA GLU A 135 18.69 -11.31 2.59
C GLU A 135 18.74 -9.84 2.22
N ASP A 136 19.44 -9.47 1.14
CA ASP A 136 19.50 -8.09 0.65
C ASP A 136 18.30 -7.72 -0.23
N PHE A 137 17.52 -8.72 -0.71
CA PHE A 137 16.29 -8.48 -1.46
C PHE A 137 15.15 -8.06 -0.53
N THR A 138 15.26 -6.86 0.00
CA THR A 138 14.24 -6.29 0.88
C THR A 138 13.46 -5.20 0.15
N GLN A 139 12.21 -5.01 0.55
CA GLN A 139 11.38 -3.92 0.02
C GLN A 139 11.73 -2.54 0.59
N TRP A 140 12.88 -2.41 1.25
CA TRP A 140 13.29 -1.19 1.94
C TRP A 140 14.48 -0.50 1.30
N GLN A 141 15.02 -1.04 0.22
CA GLN A 141 16.15 -0.47 -0.51
C GLN A 141 16.08 -0.78 -2.00
N LEU A 142 16.71 0.04 -2.81
CA LEU A 142 16.89 -0.23 -4.23
C LEU A 142 17.96 -1.31 -4.44
N VAL A 143 17.59 -2.41 -5.10
CA VAL A 143 18.47 -3.59 -5.30
C VAL A 143 18.95 -3.75 -6.74
N PHE A 144 18.59 -2.84 -7.63
CA PHE A 144 18.96 -2.87 -9.05
C PHE A 144 19.25 -1.47 -9.60
N ASP A 145 19.91 -1.39 -10.77
CA ASP A 145 20.12 -0.11 -11.48
C ASP A 145 18.78 0.40 -12.02
N HIS A 146 18.26 1.43 -11.38
CA HIS A 146 17.03 2.09 -11.80
C HIS A 146 17.33 3.23 -12.78
N PRO A 147 16.55 3.40 -13.87
CA PRO A 147 16.86 4.40 -14.90
C PRO A 147 16.77 5.85 -14.39
N ASN A 148 15.97 6.12 -13.39
CA ASN A 148 15.65 7.49 -12.95
C ASN A 148 16.05 7.80 -11.50
N PHE A 149 16.55 6.83 -10.73
CA PHE A 149 16.89 7.00 -9.33
C PHE A 149 18.17 6.29 -8.94
N THR A 150 18.97 6.93 -8.11
CA THR A 150 20.04 6.27 -7.34
C THR A 150 19.49 5.64 -6.06
N LYS A 151 20.30 4.79 -5.43
CA LYS A 151 19.95 4.20 -4.13
C LYS A 151 19.71 5.28 -3.07
N ASP A 152 20.59 6.26 -2.97
CA ASP A 152 20.49 7.33 -1.96
C ASP A 152 19.24 8.19 -2.19
N GLU A 153 18.87 8.46 -3.46
CA GLU A 153 17.63 9.16 -3.77
C GLU A 153 16.39 8.36 -3.33
N ILE A 154 16.37 7.04 -3.56
CA ILE A 154 15.26 6.19 -3.11
C ILE A 154 15.19 6.11 -1.59
N ASP A 155 16.32 5.99 -0.90
CA ASP A 155 16.37 5.96 0.56
C ASP A 155 15.82 7.28 1.15
N GLN A 156 16.18 8.42 0.58
CA GLN A 156 15.65 9.73 0.98
C GLN A 156 14.14 9.85 0.67
N ILE A 157 13.72 9.43 -0.52
CA ILE A 157 12.34 9.42 -0.97
C ILE A 157 11.47 8.57 -0.04
N LEU A 158 11.95 7.40 0.35
CA LEU A 158 11.23 6.51 1.27
C LEU A 158 11.06 7.16 2.65
N SER A 159 12.14 7.75 3.19
CA SER A 159 12.09 8.50 4.45
C SER A 159 11.11 9.67 4.39
N ASP A 160 11.19 10.48 3.33
CA ASP A 160 10.29 11.61 3.10
C ASP A 160 8.83 11.19 2.98
N ALA A 161 8.55 10.06 2.32
CA ALA A 161 7.19 9.55 2.16
C ALA A 161 6.55 9.26 3.52
N TYR A 162 7.25 8.55 4.40
CA TYR A 162 6.77 8.27 5.75
C TYR A 162 6.58 9.54 6.58
N GLN A 163 7.57 10.45 6.57
CA GLN A 163 7.48 11.71 7.32
C GLN A 163 6.31 12.56 6.82
N LYS A 164 6.22 12.83 5.52
CA LYS A 164 5.17 13.67 4.93
C LYS A 164 3.77 13.07 5.07
N TYR A 165 3.65 11.75 5.11
CA TYR A 165 2.37 11.07 5.34
C TYR A 165 1.94 11.19 6.81
N TYR A 166 2.78 10.74 7.75
CA TYR A 166 2.41 10.62 9.17
C TYR A 166 2.47 11.93 9.92
N LEU A 167 3.24 12.93 9.47
CA LEU A 167 3.22 14.29 10.01
C LEU A 167 2.17 15.18 9.33
N ASN A 168 1.35 14.64 8.41
CA ASN A 168 0.26 15.39 7.80
C ASN A 168 -0.80 15.74 8.87
N PRO A 169 -1.18 17.04 9.00
CA PRO A 169 -2.18 17.45 9.99
C PRO A 169 -3.52 16.71 9.89
N LYS A 170 -3.97 16.37 8.67
CA LYS A 170 -5.22 15.61 8.46
C LYS A 170 -5.12 14.21 9.05
N TRP A 171 -3.98 13.54 8.86
CA TRP A 171 -3.75 12.21 9.42
C TRP A 171 -3.62 12.26 10.94
N LEU A 172 -2.85 13.22 11.47
CA LEU A 172 -2.68 13.43 12.91
C LEU A 172 -4.02 13.69 13.61
N PHE A 173 -4.85 14.58 13.05
CA PHE A 173 -6.18 14.87 13.57
C PHE A 173 -7.07 13.62 13.59
N LYS A 174 -7.10 12.86 12.50
CA LYS A 174 -7.84 11.60 12.39
C LYS A 174 -7.37 10.57 13.42
N TYR A 175 -6.06 10.44 13.59
CA TYR A 175 -5.46 9.53 14.56
C TYR A 175 -5.82 9.89 16.00
N LEU A 176 -5.65 11.16 16.37
CA LEU A 176 -5.98 11.65 17.71
C LEU A 176 -7.47 11.54 18.02
N LYS A 177 -8.34 11.91 17.07
CA LYS A 177 -9.80 11.76 17.23
C LYS A 177 -10.19 10.30 17.50
N LYS A 178 -9.63 9.34 16.76
CA LYS A 178 -9.90 7.91 16.99
C LYS A 178 -9.41 7.45 18.36
N LYS A 179 -8.28 7.98 18.87
CA LYS A 179 -7.70 7.58 20.15
C LYS A 179 -8.47 8.15 21.35
N ILE A 180 -9.10 9.32 21.19
CA ILE A 180 -9.90 9.96 22.25
C ILE A 180 -11.29 9.30 22.37
N LEU A 181 -11.83 8.78 21.24
CA LEU A 181 -13.17 8.21 21.17
C LEU A 181 -13.20 6.67 21.34
N SER A 182 -12.05 6.01 21.48
CA SER A 182 -11.92 4.57 21.74
C SER A 182 -11.66 4.28 23.20
#